data_89cc5f614c79f284a948137bfcda7b2e
#
_entry.id   89cc5f614c79f284a948137bfcda7b2e
#
_cell.length_a   1.000
_cell.length_b   1.000
_cell.length_c   1.000
_cell.angle_alpha   90.00
_cell.angle_beta   90.00
_cell.angle_gamma   90.00
#
_symmetry.space_group_name_H-M   'P 1'
#
loop_
_entity.id
_entity.type
_entity.pdbx_description
1 polymer ?
#
loop_
_entity_poly.entity_id
_entity_poly.type
_entity_poly.pdbx_seq_one_letter_code
_entity_poly.pdbx_strand_id
1 'polypeptide(L)'
;MQTTDVAILVPAFNPAQGWSRQLLDEWECFRKELGDMSWSFILVNDGTTTADFEQELSYLLSEEPSIQIIQQPVNLGKGAALRKAMELARANIYLLTDIDFPYTTESMLRIINELHNGSGADITAGNRKKDYYKKVPWLRSQLSLFLRWLIRKRLHLPFDDTQCGLKAMNEKGRKIFLQTKTNRYLYDLELMVRAVAEKNITIKPVPVQLREGILLRRMSFRILFQEATNFMKILLFRNRL
;
A
#
# COMPACT_ATOMS: atom_id res chain seq x y z
N MET A 1 -21.94 9.76 3.60
CA MET A 1 -20.59 10.31 3.43
C MET A 1 -20.47 10.86 2.02
N GLN A 2 -19.97 12.07 1.88
CA GLN A 2 -19.71 12.69 0.57
C GLN A 2 -18.52 11.98 -0.08
N THR A 3 -18.57 11.77 -1.39
CA THR A 3 -17.45 11.15 -2.12
C THR A 3 -16.32 12.19 -2.26
N THR A 4 -15.11 11.84 -1.88
CA THR A 4 -13.90 12.68 -2.04
C THR A 4 -13.17 12.35 -3.34
N ASP A 5 -12.28 13.23 -3.79
CA ASP A 5 -11.45 12.94 -4.97
C ASP A 5 -10.43 11.86 -4.66
N VAL A 6 -9.79 11.93 -3.48
CA VAL A 6 -8.77 10.96 -3.06
C VAL A 6 -9.03 10.46 -1.63
N ALA A 7 -8.99 9.14 -1.43
CA ALA A 7 -8.92 8.52 -0.11
C ALA A 7 -7.50 7.98 0.12
N ILE A 8 -6.85 8.43 1.18
CA ILE A 8 -5.52 7.98 1.61
C ILE A 8 -5.72 6.88 2.67
N LEU A 9 -5.27 5.65 2.38
CA LEU A 9 -5.48 4.48 3.22
C LEU A 9 -4.14 4.00 3.78
N VAL A 10 -4.00 4.08 5.10
CA VAL A 10 -2.75 3.85 5.81
C VAL A 10 -2.93 2.78 6.89
N PRO A 11 -2.28 1.63 6.81
CA PRO A 11 -2.29 0.62 7.86
C PRO A 11 -1.17 0.88 8.87
N ALA A 12 -1.45 0.69 10.14
CA ALA A 12 -0.50 0.81 11.25
C ALA A 12 -0.46 -0.46 12.10
N PHE A 13 0.73 -0.98 12.35
CA PHE A 13 0.96 -2.04 13.32
C PHE A 13 2.34 -1.89 13.96
N ASN A 14 2.37 -1.70 15.26
CA ASN A 14 3.58 -1.47 16.04
C ASN A 14 4.54 -0.48 15.34
N PRO A 15 4.10 0.74 15.02
CA PRO A 15 4.96 1.72 14.37
C PRO A 15 6.15 2.08 15.27
N ALA A 16 7.19 2.72 14.70
CA ALA A 16 8.32 3.18 15.50
C ALA A 16 7.89 4.35 16.40
N GLN A 17 8.60 4.57 17.50
CA GLN A 17 8.39 5.74 18.35
C GLN A 17 8.54 7.03 17.54
N GLY A 18 7.70 8.02 17.81
CA GLY A 18 7.66 9.29 17.08
C GLY A 18 6.94 9.23 15.72
N TRP A 19 6.22 8.15 15.44
CA TRP A 19 5.54 7.94 14.18
C TRP A 19 4.49 9.01 13.87
N SER A 20 3.79 9.50 14.90
CA SER A 20 2.71 10.47 14.71
C SER A 20 3.20 11.81 14.20
N ARG A 21 4.32 12.30 14.74
CA ARG A 21 4.97 13.55 14.28
C ARG A 21 5.48 13.40 12.85
N GLN A 22 6.20 12.30 12.59
CA GLN A 22 6.68 12.02 11.24
C GLN A 22 5.53 11.94 10.24
N LEU A 23 4.42 11.28 10.60
CA LEU A 23 3.23 11.19 9.75
C LEU A 23 2.63 12.58 9.49
N LEU A 24 2.50 13.43 10.52
CA LEU A 24 1.96 14.77 10.39
C LEU A 24 2.80 15.64 9.45
N ASP A 25 4.12 15.66 9.63
CA ASP A 25 5.04 16.43 8.79
C ASP A 25 4.90 16.04 7.30
N GLU A 26 4.89 14.74 7.02
CA GLU A 26 4.78 14.24 5.64
C GLU A 26 3.37 14.42 5.08
N TRP A 27 2.36 14.23 5.90
CA TRP A 27 0.97 14.48 5.53
C TRP A 27 0.74 15.93 5.19
N GLU A 28 1.25 16.86 5.99
CA GLU A 28 1.11 18.29 5.72
C GLU A 28 1.75 18.69 4.38
N CYS A 29 2.96 18.17 4.11
CA CYS A 29 3.62 18.39 2.82
C CYS A 29 2.79 17.83 1.66
N PHE A 30 2.30 16.60 1.79
CA PHE A 30 1.51 15.96 0.74
C PHE A 30 0.15 16.62 0.53
N ARG A 31 -0.55 16.97 1.61
CA ARG A 31 -1.85 17.65 1.56
C ARG A 31 -1.81 18.98 0.83
N LYS A 32 -0.76 19.78 1.04
CA LYS A 32 -0.57 21.06 0.33
C LYS A 32 -0.48 20.85 -1.19
N GLU A 33 0.17 19.79 -1.62
CA GLU A 33 0.35 19.47 -3.03
C GLU A 33 -0.88 18.82 -3.69
N LEU A 34 -1.86 18.35 -2.91
CA LEU A 34 -3.16 17.90 -3.45
C LEU A 34 -3.97 19.07 -4.03
N GLY A 35 -3.67 20.31 -3.63
CA GLY A 35 -4.34 21.51 -4.12
C GLY A 35 -5.84 21.51 -3.79
N ASP A 36 -6.68 21.69 -4.82
CA ASP A 36 -8.14 21.76 -4.68
C ASP A 36 -8.83 20.38 -4.59
N MET A 37 -8.07 19.26 -4.65
CA MET A 37 -8.66 17.94 -4.52
C MET A 37 -9.24 17.74 -3.11
N SER A 38 -10.50 17.34 -3.05
CA SER A 38 -11.09 16.88 -1.79
C SER A 38 -10.51 15.54 -1.38
N TRP A 39 -10.24 15.37 -0.09
CA TRP A 39 -9.58 14.17 0.40
C TRP A 39 -10.22 13.61 1.67
N SER A 40 -9.96 12.33 1.92
CA SER A 40 -10.18 11.66 3.20
C SER A 40 -8.96 10.85 3.57
N PHE A 41 -8.61 10.84 4.86
CA PHE A 41 -7.48 10.05 5.38
C PHE A 41 -8.01 9.02 6.36
N ILE A 42 -7.72 7.74 6.12
CA ILE A 42 -8.14 6.64 6.96
C ILE A 42 -6.91 5.87 7.45
N LEU A 43 -6.65 5.94 8.75
CA LEU A 43 -5.62 5.18 9.44
C LEU A 43 -6.27 3.95 10.07
N VAL A 44 -5.73 2.76 9.78
CA VAL A 44 -6.19 1.52 10.39
C VAL A 44 -5.16 1.03 11.39
N ASN A 45 -5.48 1.08 12.67
CA ASN A 45 -4.71 0.37 13.69
C ASN A 45 -5.00 -1.12 13.61
N ASP A 46 -4.02 -1.91 13.17
CA ASP A 46 -4.11 -3.36 13.01
C ASP A 46 -3.72 -4.09 14.32
N GLY A 47 -4.35 -3.72 15.43
CA GLY A 47 -4.21 -4.40 16.72
C GLY A 47 -2.99 -4.00 17.55
N THR A 48 -2.50 -2.76 17.43
CA THR A 48 -1.52 -2.20 18.37
C THR A 48 -2.24 -1.67 19.60
N THR A 49 -1.82 -2.11 20.81
CA THR A 49 -2.47 -1.77 22.08
C THR A 49 -1.47 -1.26 23.14
N THR A 50 -0.32 -0.75 22.71
CA THR A 50 0.68 -0.19 23.62
C THR A 50 0.30 1.22 24.08
N ALA A 51 0.62 1.58 25.33
CA ALA A 51 0.36 2.92 25.86
C ALA A 51 1.02 4.02 25.02
N ASP A 52 2.23 3.79 24.52
CA ASP A 52 2.95 4.72 23.65
C ASP A 52 2.19 4.96 22.34
N PHE A 53 1.59 3.92 21.76
CA PHE A 53 0.78 4.07 20.55
C PHE A 53 -0.47 4.91 20.80
N GLU A 54 -1.18 4.66 21.89
CA GLU A 54 -2.40 5.42 22.24
C GLU A 54 -2.09 6.90 22.54
N GLN A 55 -0.95 7.17 23.17
CA GLN A 55 -0.49 8.55 23.39
C GLN A 55 -0.17 9.26 22.08
N GLU A 56 0.58 8.62 21.20
CA GLU A 56 0.90 9.19 19.89
C GLU A 56 -0.35 9.33 19.00
N LEU A 57 -1.29 8.40 19.08
CA LEU A 57 -2.56 8.48 18.38
C LEU A 57 -3.40 9.67 18.87
N SER A 58 -3.45 9.88 20.19
CA SER A 58 -4.14 11.03 20.78
C SER A 58 -3.50 12.35 20.32
N TYR A 59 -2.18 12.41 20.27
CA TYR A 59 -1.45 13.55 19.72
C TYR A 59 -1.78 13.79 18.24
N LEU A 60 -1.75 12.74 17.41
CA LEU A 60 -2.12 12.82 16.00
C LEU A 60 -3.51 13.44 15.80
N LEU A 61 -4.50 12.97 16.57
CA LEU A 61 -5.88 13.44 16.47
C LEU A 61 -6.09 14.85 17.05
N SER A 62 -5.24 15.30 17.96
CA SER A 62 -5.28 16.70 18.43
C SER A 62 -4.79 17.68 17.37
N GLU A 63 -3.79 17.28 16.56
CA GLU A 63 -3.22 18.12 15.50
C GLU A 63 -4.02 18.03 14.18
N GLU A 64 -4.53 16.83 13.85
CA GLU A 64 -5.31 16.61 12.61
C GLU A 64 -6.59 15.79 12.89
N PRO A 65 -7.66 16.45 13.41
CA PRO A 65 -8.90 15.77 13.77
C PRO A 65 -9.68 15.17 12.60
N SER A 66 -9.34 15.53 11.37
CA SER A 66 -10.00 15.01 10.17
C SER A 66 -9.56 13.59 9.78
N ILE A 67 -8.49 13.07 10.40
CA ILE A 67 -8.04 11.69 10.20
C ILE A 67 -9.05 10.72 10.83
N GLN A 68 -9.57 9.82 10.02
CA GLN A 68 -10.47 8.77 10.48
C GLN A 68 -9.68 7.58 10.98
N ILE A 69 -9.99 7.09 12.18
CA ILE A 69 -9.31 5.93 12.77
C ILE A 69 -10.23 4.71 12.74
N ILE A 70 -9.70 3.60 12.22
CA ILE A 70 -10.33 2.28 12.34
C ILE A 70 -9.48 1.44 13.30
N GLN A 71 -10.10 0.96 14.37
CA GLN A 71 -9.45 0.10 15.35
C GLN A 71 -9.78 -1.37 15.05
N GLN A 72 -8.77 -2.21 14.87
CA GLN A 72 -8.92 -3.66 14.85
C GLN A 72 -8.46 -4.24 16.20
N PRO A 73 -9.21 -5.17 16.79
CA PRO A 73 -8.90 -5.68 18.10
C PRO A 73 -7.63 -6.56 18.14
N VAL A 74 -7.24 -7.12 16.99
CA VAL A 74 -6.07 -8.00 16.86
C VAL A 74 -5.38 -7.77 15.52
N ASN A 75 -4.10 -8.11 15.43
CA ASN A 75 -3.35 -8.04 14.18
C ASN A 75 -3.84 -9.07 13.16
N LEU A 76 -4.53 -8.61 12.15
CA LEU A 76 -5.01 -9.40 11.02
C LEU A 76 -4.06 -9.34 9.81
N GLY A 77 -3.20 -8.33 9.75
CA GLY A 77 -2.20 -8.12 8.71
C GLY A 77 -2.55 -6.99 7.75
N LYS A 78 -1.52 -6.45 7.09
CA LYS A 78 -1.58 -5.26 6.23
C LYS A 78 -2.69 -5.32 5.18
N GLY A 79 -2.84 -6.47 4.49
CA GLY A 79 -3.88 -6.64 3.48
C GLY A 79 -5.29 -6.59 4.05
N ALA A 80 -5.51 -7.17 5.25
CA ALA A 80 -6.80 -7.12 5.94
C ALA A 80 -7.13 -5.69 6.40
N ALA A 81 -6.15 -4.97 6.98
CA ALA A 81 -6.31 -3.59 7.40
C ALA A 81 -6.70 -2.68 6.22
N LEU A 82 -5.99 -2.80 5.09
CA LEU A 82 -6.29 -2.02 3.90
C LEU A 82 -7.65 -2.37 3.28
N ARG A 83 -8.06 -3.65 3.28
CA ARG A 83 -9.43 -4.02 2.85
C ARG A 83 -10.49 -3.36 3.72
N LYS A 84 -10.26 -3.35 5.03
CA LYS A 84 -11.19 -2.71 5.97
C LYS A 84 -11.33 -1.21 5.70
N ALA A 85 -10.22 -0.50 5.46
CA ALA A 85 -10.24 0.90 5.05
C ALA A 85 -10.98 1.07 3.70
N MET A 86 -10.66 0.22 2.73
CA MET A 86 -11.25 0.25 1.38
C MET A 86 -12.77 0.01 1.37
N GLU A 87 -13.30 -0.81 2.28
CA GLU A 87 -14.73 -1.04 2.45
C GLU A 87 -15.47 0.23 2.87
N LEU A 88 -14.85 1.03 3.74
CA LEU A 88 -15.46 2.23 4.34
C LEU A 88 -15.23 3.49 3.51
N ALA A 89 -14.09 3.57 2.82
CA ALA A 89 -13.77 4.72 1.99
C ALA A 89 -14.75 4.92 0.83
N ARG A 90 -15.00 6.19 0.49
CA ARG A 90 -15.78 6.61 -0.67
C ARG A 90 -15.03 7.73 -1.39
N ALA A 91 -14.37 7.39 -2.47
CA ALA A 91 -13.55 8.33 -3.24
C ALA A 91 -13.50 7.95 -4.73
N ASN A 92 -13.06 8.88 -5.57
CA ASN A 92 -12.77 8.62 -6.97
C ASN A 92 -11.46 7.83 -7.13
N ILE A 93 -10.47 8.11 -6.26
CA ILE A 93 -9.15 7.48 -6.24
C ILE A 93 -8.84 7.00 -4.83
N TYR A 94 -8.34 5.79 -4.70
CA TYR A 94 -7.92 5.16 -3.45
C TYR A 94 -6.40 4.99 -3.47
N LEU A 95 -5.68 5.78 -2.66
CA LEU A 95 -4.24 5.73 -2.51
C LEU A 95 -3.85 4.84 -1.32
N LEU A 96 -3.04 3.82 -1.57
CA LEU A 96 -2.45 2.96 -0.54
C LEU A 96 -1.01 3.41 -0.29
N THR A 97 -0.67 3.66 0.98
CA THR A 97 0.70 3.96 1.40
C THR A 97 0.98 3.39 2.79
N ASP A 98 2.22 3.48 3.26
CA ASP A 98 2.63 3.05 4.61
C ASP A 98 2.61 4.22 5.59
N ILE A 99 2.55 3.91 6.91
CA ILE A 99 2.45 4.92 7.98
C ILE A 99 3.66 5.86 8.06
N ASP A 100 4.82 5.41 7.60
CA ASP A 100 6.05 6.18 7.55
C ASP A 100 6.20 7.02 6.27
N PHE A 101 5.17 7.05 5.41
CA PHE A 101 5.17 7.78 4.13
C PHE A 101 6.50 7.65 3.40
N PRO A 102 6.89 6.43 3.00
CA PRO A 102 8.26 6.16 2.56
C PRO A 102 8.57 6.72 1.17
N TYR A 103 7.59 7.21 0.44
CA TYR A 103 7.74 7.73 -0.91
C TYR A 103 7.72 9.25 -0.92
N THR A 104 8.42 9.87 -1.88
CA THR A 104 8.37 11.32 -2.06
C THR A 104 6.97 11.77 -2.43
N THR A 105 6.59 12.96 -1.98
CA THR A 105 5.31 13.62 -2.33
C THR A 105 5.07 13.63 -3.84
N GLU A 106 6.11 13.96 -4.62
CA GLU A 106 6.05 13.92 -6.09
C GLU A 106 5.69 12.53 -6.63
N SER A 107 6.22 11.46 -6.03
CA SER A 107 5.89 10.08 -6.43
C SER A 107 4.44 9.73 -6.12
N MET A 108 3.92 10.15 -4.98
CA MET A 108 2.52 9.94 -4.59
C MET A 108 1.56 10.69 -5.51
N LEU A 109 1.85 11.97 -5.80
CA LEU A 109 1.06 12.76 -6.76
C LEU A 109 1.10 12.17 -8.17
N ARG A 110 2.26 11.73 -8.64
CA ARG A 110 2.40 11.10 -9.95
C ARG A 110 1.50 9.87 -10.10
N ILE A 111 1.39 9.05 -9.07
CA ILE A 111 0.50 7.88 -9.04
C ILE A 111 -0.98 8.29 -9.11
N ILE A 112 -1.38 9.33 -8.39
CA ILE A 112 -2.74 9.88 -8.42
C ILE A 112 -3.05 10.49 -9.79
N ASN A 113 -2.18 11.36 -10.28
CA ASN A 113 -2.37 12.08 -11.53
C ASN A 113 -2.46 11.14 -12.74
N GLU A 114 -1.78 10.00 -12.70
CA GLU A 114 -1.88 8.99 -13.74
C GLU A 114 -3.29 8.38 -13.84
N LEU A 115 -4.05 8.33 -12.74
CA LEU A 115 -5.47 7.92 -12.74
C LEU A 115 -6.39 9.09 -13.08
N HIS A 116 -6.09 10.27 -12.55
CA HIS A 116 -6.95 11.46 -12.69
C HIS A 116 -6.98 11.98 -14.13
N ASN A 117 -5.85 12.01 -14.82
CA ASN A 117 -5.70 12.62 -16.14
C ASN A 117 -6.20 11.75 -17.31
N GLY A 118 -7.05 10.78 -17.07
CA GLY A 118 -7.70 9.99 -18.12
C GLY A 118 -6.74 9.08 -18.90
N SER A 119 -5.65 8.63 -18.30
CA SER A 119 -4.68 7.70 -18.90
C SER A 119 -5.26 6.33 -19.28
N GLY A 120 -6.53 6.08 -18.89
CA GLY A 120 -7.20 4.81 -19.05
C GLY A 120 -6.76 3.74 -18.05
N ALA A 121 -5.93 4.09 -17.05
CA ALA A 121 -5.53 3.18 -15.99
C ALA A 121 -6.65 3.00 -14.96
N ASP A 122 -6.83 1.77 -14.50
CA ASP A 122 -7.71 1.43 -13.37
C ASP A 122 -6.93 1.22 -12.08
N ILE A 123 -5.67 0.80 -12.20
CA ILE A 123 -4.71 0.64 -11.11
C ILE A 123 -3.37 1.22 -11.53
N THR A 124 -2.79 2.09 -10.71
CA THR A 124 -1.41 2.54 -10.83
C THR A 124 -0.57 1.90 -9.74
N ALA A 125 0.56 1.32 -10.12
CA ALA A 125 1.46 0.65 -9.19
C ALA A 125 2.85 1.29 -9.22
N GLY A 126 3.37 1.65 -8.06
CA GLY A 126 4.73 2.18 -7.96
C GLY A 126 5.76 1.16 -8.47
N ASN A 127 6.70 1.65 -9.28
CA ASN A 127 7.81 0.87 -9.81
C ASN A 127 9.12 1.49 -9.32
N ARG A 128 9.77 0.84 -8.35
CA ARG A 128 11.00 1.33 -7.73
C ARG A 128 12.18 1.12 -8.66
N LYS A 129 12.98 2.17 -8.88
CA LYS A 129 14.20 2.10 -9.68
C LYS A 129 15.23 1.13 -9.09
N LYS A 130 16.17 0.67 -9.92
CA LYS A 130 17.25 -0.28 -9.52
C LYS A 130 18.08 0.18 -8.31
N ASP A 131 18.22 1.47 -8.09
CA ASP A 131 18.97 2.04 -6.95
C ASP A 131 18.34 1.72 -5.58
N TYR A 132 17.06 1.41 -5.52
CA TYR A 132 16.40 0.88 -4.32
C TYR A 132 17.14 -0.37 -3.78
N TYR A 133 17.58 -1.27 -4.67
CA TYR A 133 18.17 -2.55 -4.28
C TYR A 133 19.59 -2.42 -3.71
N LYS A 134 20.29 -1.33 -3.98
CA LYS A 134 21.61 -1.04 -3.39
C LYS A 134 21.53 -0.77 -1.88
N LYS A 135 20.36 -0.33 -1.38
CA LYS A 135 20.11 0.01 0.03
C LYS A 135 19.47 -1.15 0.83
N VAL A 136 19.22 -2.30 0.21
CA VAL A 136 18.53 -3.44 0.82
C VAL A 136 19.54 -4.50 1.26
N PRO A 137 19.40 -5.15 2.47
CA PRO A 137 20.25 -6.25 2.89
C PRO A 137 20.30 -7.36 1.82
N TRP A 138 21.50 -7.92 1.58
CA TRP A 138 21.76 -8.87 0.50
C TRP A 138 20.76 -10.04 0.43
N LEU A 139 20.47 -10.70 1.55
CA LEU A 139 19.50 -11.81 1.61
C LEU A 139 18.09 -11.39 1.16
N ARG A 140 17.64 -10.21 1.55
CA ARG A 140 16.34 -9.67 1.14
C ARG A 140 16.33 -9.31 -0.34
N SER A 141 17.45 -8.80 -0.84
CA SER A 141 17.63 -8.52 -2.27
C SER A 141 17.53 -9.79 -3.10
N GLN A 142 18.25 -10.88 -2.72
CA GLN A 142 18.21 -12.17 -3.43
C GLN A 142 16.81 -12.79 -3.41
N LEU A 143 16.13 -12.77 -2.26
CA LEU A 143 14.76 -13.28 -2.17
C LEU A 143 13.80 -12.46 -3.04
N SER A 144 13.95 -11.14 -3.05
CA SER A 144 13.14 -10.27 -3.90
C SER A 144 13.39 -10.53 -5.39
N LEU A 145 14.65 -10.72 -5.80
CA LEU A 145 15.01 -11.05 -7.18
C LEU A 145 14.48 -12.43 -7.59
N PHE A 146 14.58 -13.43 -6.71
CA PHE A 146 14.03 -14.76 -6.95
C PHE A 146 12.50 -14.73 -7.11
N LEU A 147 11.79 -14.04 -6.20
CA LEU A 147 10.35 -13.87 -6.28
C LEU A 147 9.93 -13.14 -7.58
N ARG A 148 10.64 -12.10 -7.98
CA ARG A 148 10.41 -11.40 -9.26
C ARG A 148 10.61 -12.31 -10.47
N TRP A 149 11.71 -13.07 -10.48
CA TRP A 149 11.97 -14.05 -11.54
C TRP A 149 10.84 -15.07 -11.63
N LEU A 150 10.38 -15.60 -10.49
CA LEU A 150 9.31 -16.58 -10.42
C LEU A 150 7.96 -15.97 -10.85
N ILE A 151 7.66 -14.76 -10.42
CA ILE A 151 6.47 -13.97 -10.81
C ILE A 151 6.48 -13.78 -12.32
N ARG A 152 7.61 -13.31 -12.90
CA ARG A 152 7.74 -13.08 -14.33
C ARG A 152 7.53 -14.38 -15.11
N LYS A 153 8.22 -15.47 -14.72
CA LYS A 153 8.17 -16.75 -15.42
C LYS A 153 6.82 -17.46 -15.31
N ARG A 154 6.14 -17.33 -14.18
CA ARG A 154 4.90 -18.08 -13.90
C ARG A 154 3.64 -17.25 -14.06
N LEU A 155 3.67 -15.96 -13.78
CA LEU A 155 2.48 -15.11 -13.74
C LEU A 155 2.36 -14.18 -14.96
N HIS A 156 3.43 -14.06 -15.77
CA HIS A 156 3.47 -13.23 -17.01
C HIS A 156 2.97 -11.79 -16.76
N LEU A 157 3.29 -11.22 -15.57
CA LEU A 157 2.91 -9.86 -15.25
C LEU A 157 3.70 -8.85 -16.10
N PRO A 158 3.07 -7.77 -16.59
CA PRO A 158 3.71 -6.80 -17.48
C PRO A 158 4.72 -5.89 -16.80
N PHE A 159 4.98 -6.07 -15.50
CA PHE A 159 5.89 -5.25 -14.70
C PHE A 159 6.59 -6.08 -13.62
N ASP A 160 7.76 -5.61 -13.18
CA ASP A 160 8.65 -6.37 -12.29
C ASP A 160 8.39 -6.12 -10.80
N ASP A 161 7.91 -4.94 -10.41
CA ASP A 161 7.77 -4.53 -9.01
C ASP A 161 6.33 -4.61 -8.51
N THR A 162 5.85 -5.83 -8.29
CA THR A 162 4.49 -6.07 -7.76
C THR A 162 4.33 -5.72 -6.28
N GLN A 163 5.45 -5.64 -5.54
CA GLN A 163 5.48 -5.47 -4.08
C GLN A 163 5.77 -4.03 -3.63
N CYS A 164 5.66 -3.06 -4.53
CA CYS A 164 5.72 -1.66 -4.13
C CYS A 164 4.49 -1.30 -3.30
N GLY A 165 4.69 -0.80 -2.06
CA GLY A 165 3.58 -0.45 -1.15
C GLY A 165 2.75 0.75 -1.62
N LEU A 166 3.27 1.55 -2.54
CA LEU A 166 2.56 2.69 -3.10
C LEU A 166 1.74 2.26 -4.34
N LYS A 167 0.43 2.36 -4.22
CA LYS A 167 -0.53 2.05 -5.29
C LYS A 167 -1.72 3.00 -5.21
N ALA A 168 -2.30 3.32 -6.35
CA ALA A 168 -3.61 3.91 -6.36
C ALA A 168 -4.53 3.18 -7.35
N MET A 169 -5.84 3.33 -7.15
CA MET A 169 -6.83 2.69 -7.99
C MET A 169 -8.15 3.47 -8.01
N ASN A 170 -8.86 3.35 -9.10
CA ASN A 170 -10.24 3.82 -9.22
C ASN A 170 -11.24 2.78 -8.66
N GLU A 171 -12.53 3.01 -8.85
CA GLU A 171 -13.58 2.10 -8.36
C GLU A 171 -13.52 0.69 -8.99
N LYS A 172 -13.03 0.55 -10.24
CA LYS A 172 -12.84 -0.77 -10.84
C LYS A 172 -11.70 -1.54 -10.15
N GLY A 173 -10.55 -0.87 -9.94
CA GLY A 173 -9.43 -1.44 -9.19
C GLY A 173 -9.82 -1.77 -7.74
N ARG A 174 -10.61 -0.89 -7.09
CA ARG A 174 -11.16 -1.13 -5.74
C ARG A 174 -11.95 -2.44 -5.68
N LYS A 175 -12.83 -2.70 -6.64
CA LYS A 175 -13.62 -3.95 -6.68
C LYS A 175 -12.72 -5.19 -6.74
N ILE A 176 -11.63 -5.14 -7.50
CA ILE A 176 -10.63 -6.23 -7.55
C ILE A 176 -9.89 -6.35 -6.22
N PHE A 177 -9.49 -5.22 -5.61
CA PHE A 177 -8.81 -5.24 -4.32
C PHE A 177 -9.67 -5.91 -3.24
N LEU A 178 -10.95 -5.58 -3.17
CA LEU A 178 -11.88 -6.16 -2.19
C LEU A 178 -12.08 -7.68 -2.35
N GLN A 179 -11.79 -8.25 -3.52
CA GLN A 179 -11.83 -9.69 -3.74
C GLN A 179 -10.58 -10.42 -3.22
N THR A 180 -9.50 -9.70 -2.87
CA THR A 180 -8.28 -10.33 -2.35
C THR A 180 -8.56 -11.03 -1.02
N LYS A 181 -7.88 -12.15 -0.76
CA LYS A 181 -8.04 -12.96 0.45
C LYS A 181 -6.78 -12.99 1.32
N THR A 182 -5.65 -12.61 0.75
CA THR A 182 -4.37 -12.58 1.47
C THR A 182 -4.37 -11.43 2.47
N ASN A 183 -4.18 -11.75 3.74
CA ASN A 183 -4.25 -10.78 4.83
C ASN A 183 -2.93 -10.04 5.08
N ARG A 184 -1.77 -10.65 4.74
CA ARG A 184 -0.44 -10.10 5.02
C ARG A 184 0.18 -9.44 3.78
N TYR A 185 1.50 -9.46 3.66
CA TYR A 185 2.24 -8.67 2.65
C TYR A 185 2.00 -9.08 1.20
N LEU A 186 1.68 -10.35 0.92
CA LEU A 186 1.43 -10.81 -0.46
C LEU A 186 0.04 -10.42 -1.01
N TYR A 187 -0.76 -9.63 -0.29
CA TYR A 187 -1.99 -9.06 -0.85
C TYR A 187 -1.70 -8.26 -2.14
N ASP A 188 -0.54 -7.59 -2.18
CA ASP A 188 -0.07 -6.84 -3.36
C ASP A 188 0.07 -7.74 -4.59
N LEU A 189 0.67 -8.91 -4.41
CA LEU A 189 0.82 -9.87 -5.49
C LEU A 189 -0.54 -10.44 -5.92
N GLU A 190 -1.38 -10.81 -4.95
CA GLU A 190 -2.74 -11.31 -5.24
C GLU A 190 -3.57 -10.29 -6.01
N LEU A 191 -3.52 -9.01 -5.62
CA LEU A 191 -4.18 -7.92 -6.34
C LEU A 191 -3.74 -7.89 -7.81
N MET A 192 -2.43 -7.93 -8.07
CA MET A 192 -1.90 -7.86 -9.43
C MET A 192 -2.29 -9.08 -10.26
N VAL A 193 -2.25 -10.28 -9.66
CA VAL A 193 -2.67 -11.52 -10.34
C VAL A 193 -4.14 -11.48 -10.71
N ARG A 194 -5.00 -11.02 -9.80
CA ARG A 194 -6.44 -10.87 -10.08
C ARG A 194 -6.69 -9.83 -11.15
N ALA A 195 -6.04 -8.67 -11.03
CA ALA A 195 -6.21 -7.58 -11.98
C ALA A 195 -5.78 -7.95 -13.40
N VAL A 196 -4.69 -8.72 -13.57
CA VAL A 196 -4.26 -9.22 -14.89
C VAL A 196 -5.20 -10.29 -15.45
N ALA A 197 -5.86 -11.07 -14.59
CA ALA A 197 -6.85 -12.06 -15.02
C ALA A 197 -8.14 -11.40 -15.55
N GLU A 198 -8.43 -10.18 -15.13
CA GLU A 198 -9.60 -9.42 -15.57
C GLU A 198 -9.31 -8.66 -16.87
N LYS A 199 -9.98 -9.01 -17.96
CA LYS A 199 -9.75 -8.43 -19.31
C LYS A 199 -9.99 -6.92 -19.39
N ASN A 200 -10.79 -6.37 -18.49
CA ASN A 200 -11.24 -4.97 -18.52
C ASN A 200 -10.50 -4.08 -17.48
N ILE A 201 -9.39 -4.55 -16.92
CA ILE A 201 -8.58 -3.81 -15.95
C ILE A 201 -7.24 -3.43 -16.57
N THR A 202 -6.95 -2.15 -16.57
CA THR A 202 -5.68 -1.61 -17.05
C THR A 202 -4.79 -1.27 -15.86
N ILE A 203 -3.61 -1.90 -15.81
CA ILE A 203 -2.59 -1.62 -14.78
C ILE A 203 -1.45 -0.82 -15.42
N LYS A 204 -1.04 0.28 -14.77
CA LYS A 204 0.05 1.12 -15.24
C LYS A 204 1.17 1.23 -14.19
N PRO A 205 2.40 0.78 -14.49
CA PRO A 205 3.54 0.98 -13.59
C PRO A 205 4.01 2.44 -13.66
N VAL A 206 4.20 3.07 -12.51
CA VAL A 206 4.65 4.46 -12.40
C VAL A 206 5.99 4.52 -11.66
N PRO A 207 7.03 5.14 -12.22
CA PRO A 207 8.31 5.28 -11.54
C PRO A 207 8.16 6.09 -10.24
N VAL A 208 8.64 5.51 -9.12
CA VAL A 208 8.57 6.13 -7.80
C VAL A 208 9.92 6.15 -7.11
N GLN A 209 10.12 7.12 -6.22
CA GLN A 209 11.34 7.31 -5.43
C GLN A 209 11.00 7.25 -3.95
N LEU A 210 11.88 6.60 -3.18
CA LEU A 210 11.83 6.65 -1.72
C LEU A 210 12.42 7.98 -1.23
N ARG A 211 11.90 8.47 -0.11
CA ARG A 211 12.51 9.56 0.62
C ARG A 211 13.91 9.16 1.14
N GLU A 212 14.75 10.14 1.37
CA GLU A 212 16.04 9.92 2.02
C GLU A 212 15.84 9.50 3.48
N GLY A 213 16.76 8.70 4.00
CA GLY A 213 16.74 8.27 5.40
C GLY A 213 15.75 7.17 5.76
N ILE A 214 14.94 6.65 4.83
CA ILE A 214 14.00 5.56 5.11
C ILE A 214 14.74 4.28 5.47
N LEU A 215 14.47 3.78 6.70
CA LEU A 215 15.02 2.53 7.20
C LEU A 215 14.07 1.37 6.88
N LEU A 216 14.51 0.45 6.03
CA LEU A 216 13.73 -0.74 5.71
C LEU A 216 13.79 -1.75 6.87
N ARG A 217 12.66 -2.00 7.52
CA ARG A 217 12.58 -2.98 8.62
C ARG A 217 12.95 -4.40 8.15
N ARG A 218 13.66 -5.13 9.00
CA ARG A 218 13.98 -6.55 8.75
C ARG A 218 12.71 -7.41 8.91
N MET A 219 12.49 -8.31 7.97
CA MET A 219 11.41 -9.30 8.07
C MET A 219 11.88 -10.49 8.90
N SER A 220 11.04 -11.00 9.80
CA SER A 220 11.33 -12.22 10.55
C SER A 220 11.17 -13.48 9.68
N PHE A 221 11.90 -14.55 10.00
CA PHE A 221 11.77 -15.85 9.31
C PHE A 221 10.35 -16.44 9.35
N ARG A 222 9.62 -16.20 10.44
CA ARG A 222 8.21 -16.62 10.57
C ARG A 222 7.31 -15.96 9.53
N ILE A 223 7.52 -14.68 9.27
CA ILE A 223 6.79 -13.94 8.24
C ILE A 223 7.14 -14.50 6.85
N LEU A 224 8.43 -14.74 6.58
CA LEU A 224 8.87 -15.31 5.30
C LEU A 224 8.23 -16.67 5.01
N PHE A 225 8.12 -17.54 6.01
CA PHE A 225 7.47 -18.86 5.85
C PHE A 225 5.97 -18.73 5.57
N GLN A 226 5.28 -17.84 6.29
CA GLN A 226 3.85 -17.55 6.03
C GLN A 226 3.64 -16.99 4.63
N GLU A 227 4.52 -16.09 4.17
CA GLU A 227 4.43 -15.55 2.82
C GLU A 227 4.71 -16.60 1.75
N ALA A 228 5.62 -17.55 1.99
CA ALA A 228 5.84 -18.68 1.07
C ALA A 228 4.58 -19.54 0.91
N THR A 229 3.85 -19.82 1.98
CA THR A 229 2.57 -20.57 1.91
C THR A 229 1.48 -19.76 1.19
N ASN A 230 1.39 -18.45 1.42
CA ASN A 230 0.47 -17.57 0.72
C ASN A 230 0.81 -17.51 -0.78
N PHE A 231 2.09 -17.47 -1.12
CA PHE A 231 2.54 -17.48 -2.50
C PHE A 231 2.10 -18.76 -3.24
N MET A 232 2.27 -19.92 -2.61
CA MET A 232 1.79 -21.19 -3.18
C MET A 232 0.28 -21.20 -3.41
N LYS A 233 -0.49 -20.65 -2.47
CA LYS A 233 -1.95 -20.51 -2.64
C LYS A 233 -2.31 -19.62 -3.83
N ILE A 234 -1.63 -18.49 -4.02
CA ILE A 234 -1.84 -17.59 -5.16
C ILE A 234 -1.52 -18.29 -6.49
N LEU A 235 -0.42 -19.05 -6.56
CA LEU A 235 -0.06 -19.83 -7.76
C LEU A 235 -1.11 -20.89 -8.10
N LEU A 236 -1.64 -21.59 -7.09
CA LEU A 236 -2.70 -22.60 -7.27
C LEU A 236 -4.04 -21.97 -7.63
N PHE A 237 -4.34 -20.80 -7.10
CA PHE A 237 -5.57 -20.07 -7.39
C PHE A 237 -5.64 -19.61 -8.85
N ARG A 238 -4.51 -19.17 -9.44
CA ARG A 238 -4.44 -18.82 -10.86
C ARG A 238 -4.90 -19.95 -11.79
N ASN A 239 -4.63 -21.20 -11.44
CA ASN A 239 -5.04 -22.35 -12.26
C ASN A 239 -6.57 -22.63 -12.19
N ARG A 240 -7.31 -21.83 -11.40
CA ARG A 240 -8.78 -21.93 -11.24
C ARG A 240 -9.54 -20.68 -11.74
N LEU A 241 -8.80 -19.66 -12.23
CA LEU A 241 -9.30 -18.49 -12.97
C LEU A 241 -9.18 -18.72 -14.47
#